data_a21bef153cc6f3e135640f00252bcaed
#
_entry.id   a21bef153cc6f3e135640f00252bcaed
#
_cell.length_a   1.000
_cell.length_b   1.000
_cell.length_c   1.000
_cell.angle_alpha   90.00
_cell.angle_beta   90.00
_cell.angle_gamma   90.00
#
_symmetry.space_group_name_H-M   'P 1'
#
loop_
_entity.id
_entity.type
_entity.pdbx_description
1 polymer ?
#
loop_
_entity_poly.entity_id
_entity_poly.type
_entity_poly.pdbx_seq_one_letter_code
_entity_poly.pdbx_strand_id
1 'polypeptide(L)'
;MAEGEKIQKVRKGGFKPGLFLALIVLAIVAIGGFSCFYIVDETENAVITRFGKYQETVGAGLHFKLPFGIDKSYTVPVKVVQTEQFGFKTVKSGRNNEYINNIGTESTMLTGDLNIVDVEWIIQYRIVDPKQWLFGVYEKEQTIRDISRSVINELVGDRAILAVMGSERTSIETLALDKMNSYFENLGLGISVIAVKLQNIVPPSGVQDAFEDVNKATQDMNRFINEGKEAYNAEIPKAQGEADRLLQVAQGYAAERVNMAKGDVARFNAVYEEYKRSPKVTKERIYLETMDEIFGSEKKPELIDGELDNVLPVKTLGGNN
;
A
#
# COMPACT_ATOMS: atom_id res chain seq x y z
N MET A 1 -27.29 -76.89 -82.30
CA MET A 1 -26.41 -76.49 -81.21
C MET A 1 -26.87 -75.14 -80.82
N ALA A 2 -27.56 -75.08 -79.69
CA ALA A 2 -27.98 -73.81 -79.08
C ALA A 2 -27.69 -73.92 -77.61
N GLU A 3 -26.74 -73.17 -77.17
CA GLU A 3 -26.25 -73.07 -75.83
C GLU A 3 -27.15 -72.11 -75.04
N GLY A 4 -27.78 -72.62 -73.98
CA GLY A 4 -28.70 -71.84 -73.20
C GLY A 4 -28.00 -71.07 -72.13
N GLU A 5 -28.11 -69.79 -72.15
CA GLU A 5 -27.57 -68.85 -71.11
C GLU A 5 -28.44 -68.87 -69.84
N LYS A 6 -27.82 -69.32 -68.69
CA LYS A 6 -28.45 -69.32 -67.37
C LYS A 6 -28.41 -67.91 -66.81
N ILE A 7 -29.54 -67.22 -66.79
CA ILE A 7 -29.71 -65.98 -66.07
C ILE A 7 -29.77 -66.27 -64.57
N GLN A 8 -28.73 -65.87 -63.84
CA GLN A 8 -28.72 -65.86 -62.37
C GLN A 8 -29.76 -64.83 -61.87
N LYS A 9 -30.79 -65.27 -61.22
CA LYS A 9 -31.70 -64.43 -60.43
C LYS A 9 -30.98 -63.87 -59.23
N VAL A 10 -30.63 -62.58 -59.23
CA VAL A 10 -30.21 -61.83 -58.07
C VAL A 10 -31.34 -61.82 -57.05
N ARG A 11 -31.11 -62.48 -55.93
CA ARG A 11 -32.02 -62.46 -54.76
C ARG A 11 -32.06 -61.04 -54.25
N LYS A 12 -33.10 -60.30 -54.49
CA LYS A 12 -33.42 -59.05 -53.78
C LYS A 12 -33.63 -59.38 -52.31
N GLY A 13 -32.63 -59.07 -51.45
CA GLY A 13 -32.77 -59.15 -50.03
C GLY A 13 -33.92 -58.29 -49.56
N GLY A 14 -34.99 -58.91 -49.08
CA GLY A 14 -36.17 -58.20 -48.62
C GLY A 14 -35.78 -57.30 -47.42
N PHE A 15 -35.87 -56.02 -47.61
CA PHE A 15 -35.70 -54.97 -46.61
C PHE A 15 -36.76 -55.24 -45.52
N LYS A 16 -36.35 -55.72 -44.34
CA LYS A 16 -37.28 -55.96 -43.20
C LYS A 16 -37.52 -54.59 -42.54
N PRO A 17 -38.68 -53.93 -42.74
CA PRO A 17 -38.92 -52.59 -42.19
C PRO A 17 -38.82 -52.52 -40.67
N GLY A 18 -39.09 -53.62 -39.98
CA GLY A 18 -38.91 -53.73 -38.53
C GLY A 18 -37.45 -53.63 -38.04
N LEU A 19 -36.48 -54.16 -38.82
CA LEU A 19 -35.06 -54.10 -38.46
C LEU A 19 -34.52 -52.70 -38.69
N PHE A 20 -35.01 -51.96 -39.69
CA PHE A 20 -34.66 -50.56 -39.93
C PHE A 20 -35.24 -49.67 -38.84
N LEU A 21 -36.48 -49.89 -38.41
CA LEU A 21 -37.09 -49.17 -37.31
C LEU A 21 -36.38 -49.46 -35.98
N ALA A 22 -35.96 -50.67 -35.72
CA ALA A 22 -35.16 -51.05 -34.54
C ALA A 22 -33.76 -50.37 -34.53
N LEU A 23 -33.11 -50.27 -35.70
CA LEU A 23 -31.85 -49.55 -35.85
C LEU A 23 -32.00 -48.04 -35.60
N ILE A 24 -33.10 -47.43 -36.08
CA ILE A 24 -33.40 -46.00 -35.85
C ILE A 24 -33.61 -45.78 -34.32
N VAL A 25 -34.42 -46.61 -33.69
CA VAL A 25 -34.66 -46.52 -32.23
C VAL A 25 -33.35 -46.69 -31.44
N LEU A 26 -32.52 -47.66 -31.83
CA LEU A 26 -31.20 -47.88 -31.18
C LEU A 26 -30.29 -46.69 -31.38
N ALA A 27 -30.28 -46.08 -32.60
CA ALA A 27 -29.49 -44.90 -32.86
C ALA A 27 -29.96 -43.67 -32.02
N ILE A 28 -31.31 -43.49 -31.92
CA ILE A 28 -31.88 -42.44 -31.06
C ILE A 28 -31.52 -42.64 -29.59
N VAL A 29 -31.56 -43.87 -29.07
CA VAL A 29 -31.18 -44.19 -27.70
C VAL A 29 -29.70 -43.99 -27.50
N ALA A 30 -28.83 -44.36 -28.46
CA ALA A 30 -27.40 -44.18 -28.38
C ALA A 30 -27.03 -42.67 -28.40
N ILE A 31 -27.63 -41.88 -29.31
CA ILE A 31 -27.42 -40.41 -29.36
C ILE A 31 -27.95 -39.75 -28.10
N GLY A 32 -29.11 -40.18 -27.61
CA GLY A 32 -29.67 -39.72 -26.33
C GLY A 32 -28.76 -40.02 -25.15
N GLY A 33 -28.22 -41.26 -25.09
CA GLY A 33 -27.31 -41.67 -24.04
C GLY A 33 -25.99 -40.85 -24.00
N PHE A 34 -25.42 -40.56 -25.14
CA PHE A 34 -24.25 -39.70 -25.23
C PHE A 34 -24.51 -38.23 -24.85
N SER A 35 -25.73 -37.73 -25.10
CA SER A 35 -26.15 -36.37 -24.77
C SER A 35 -26.52 -36.20 -23.25
N CYS A 36 -26.58 -37.27 -22.48
CA CYS A 36 -26.95 -37.21 -21.08
C CYS A 36 -25.86 -36.72 -20.14
N PHE A 37 -24.59 -36.88 -20.55
CA PHE A 37 -23.45 -36.52 -19.70
C PHE A 37 -22.91 -35.14 -20.10
N TYR A 38 -22.55 -34.35 -19.11
CA TYR A 38 -21.83 -33.09 -19.29
C TYR A 38 -20.83 -32.85 -18.14
N ILE A 39 -19.79 -32.14 -18.43
CA ILE A 39 -18.73 -31.83 -17.46
C ILE A 39 -18.83 -30.34 -17.13
N VAL A 40 -18.71 -30.02 -15.85
CA VAL A 40 -18.64 -28.65 -15.34
C VAL A 40 -17.21 -28.41 -14.82
N ASP A 41 -16.59 -27.36 -15.30
CA ASP A 41 -15.25 -26.99 -14.91
C ASP A 41 -15.16 -26.57 -13.43
N GLU A 42 -13.96 -26.68 -12.83
CA GLU A 42 -13.71 -26.34 -11.42
C GLU A 42 -14.08 -24.87 -11.10
N THR A 43 -13.99 -23.98 -12.07
CA THR A 43 -14.27 -22.54 -11.93
C THR A 43 -15.74 -22.17 -12.13
N GLU A 44 -16.58 -23.11 -12.54
CA GLU A 44 -17.95 -22.87 -12.96
C GLU A 44 -18.94 -23.67 -12.11
N ASN A 45 -20.18 -23.18 -12.08
CA ASN A 45 -21.33 -23.96 -11.64
C ASN A 45 -22.34 -24.03 -12.80
N ALA A 46 -23.05 -25.13 -12.91
CA ALA A 46 -24.11 -25.28 -13.93
C ALA A 46 -25.49 -25.20 -13.29
N VAL A 47 -26.34 -24.39 -13.88
CA VAL A 47 -27.75 -24.29 -13.53
C VAL A 47 -28.54 -25.15 -14.50
N ILE A 48 -29.32 -26.11 -13.96
CA ILE A 48 -30.14 -27.01 -14.75
C ILE A 48 -31.57 -26.50 -14.74
N THR A 49 -32.13 -26.39 -15.94
CA THR A 49 -33.56 -26.11 -16.12
C THR A 49 -34.24 -27.25 -16.82
N ARG A 50 -35.37 -27.71 -16.27
CA ARG A 50 -36.24 -28.71 -16.88
C ARG A 50 -37.50 -28.09 -17.45
N PHE A 51 -37.69 -28.22 -18.74
CA PHE A 51 -38.76 -27.53 -19.47
C PHE A 51 -38.83 -26.02 -19.21
N GLY A 52 -37.63 -25.37 -19.01
CA GLY A 52 -37.53 -23.95 -18.71
C GLY A 52 -37.70 -23.59 -17.22
N LYS A 53 -38.08 -24.52 -16.36
CA LYS A 53 -38.14 -24.26 -14.90
C LYS A 53 -36.84 -24.62 -14.23
N TYR A 54 -36.35 -23.76 -13.35
CA TYR A 54 -35.18 -24.05 -12.51
C TYR A 54 -35.37 -25.35 -11.73
N GLN A 55 -34.41 -26.24 -11.82
CA GLN A 55 -34.38 -27.52 -11.09
C GLN A 55 -33.36 -27.48 -9.96
N GLU A 56 -32.09 -27.28 -10.30
CA GLU A 56 -30.98 -27.28 -9.35
C GLU A 56 -29.76 -26.58 -9.90
N THR A 57 -28.81 -26.25 -9.00
CA THR A 57 -27.48 -25.76 -9.36
C THR A 57 -26.46 -26.79 -8.91
N VAL A 58 -25.60 -27.24 -9.81
CA VAL A 58 -24.55 -28.24 -9.58
C VAL A 58 -23.17 -27.64 -9.71
N GLY A 59 -22.24 -28.13 -8.87
CA GLY A 59 -20.84 -27.70 -8.88
C GLY A 59 -20.02 -28.42 -9.94
N ALA A 60 -18.69 -28.29 -9.83
CA ALA A 60 -17.73 -28.93 -10.72
C ALA A 60 -17.85 -30.47 -10.72
N GLY A 61 -17.57 -31.07 -11.88
CA GLY A 61 -17.56 -32.52 -12.02
C GLY A 61 -18.42 -33.02 -13.18
N LEU A 62 -18.59 -34.36 -13.21
CA LEU A 62 -19.42 -35.04 -14.21
C LEU A 62 -20.86 -35.16 -13.70
N HIS A 63 -21.79 -34.64 -14.46
CA HIS A 63 -23.21 -34.61 -14.15
C HIS A 63 -24.05 -35.25 -15.25
N PHE A 64 -25.25 -35.65 -14.85
CA PHE A 64 -26.24 -36.29 -15.74
C PHE A 64 -27.41 -35.33 -15.96
N LYS A 65 -27.86 -35.20 -17.22
CA LYS A 65 -29.05 -34.43 -17.62
C LYS A 65 -29.94 -35.24 -18.53
N LEU A 66 -31.24 -34.98 -18.53
CA LEU A 66 -32.16 -35.63 -19.43
C LEU A 66 -31.91 -35.17 -20.88
N PRO A 67 -31.85 -36.14 -21.85
CA PRO A 67 -31.56 -35.85 -23.26
C PRO A 67 -32.75 -35.16 -23.95
N PHE A 68 -32.61 -34.92 -25.24
CA PHE A 68 -33.62 -34.36 -26.15
C PHE A 68 -34.12 -32.95 -25.80
N GLY A 69 -33.29 -32.17 -25.06
CA GLY A 69 -33.60 -30.77 -24.72
C GLY A 69 -34.60 -30.64 -23.56
N ILE A 70 -34.93 -31.73 -22.85
CA ILE A 70 -35.76 -31.68 -21.66
C ILE A 70 -35.04 -30.89 -20.56
N ASP A 71 -33.75 -31.23 -20.28
CA ASP A 71 -32.91 -30.48 -19.40
C ASP A 71 -31.92 -29.63 -20.21
N LYS A 72 -31.84 -28.33 -19.87
CA LYS A 72 -30.81 -27.42 -20.35
C LYS A 72 -29.88 -27.03 -19.22
N SER A 73 -28.58 -27.09 -19.48
CA SER A 73 -27.53 -26.69 -18.54
C SER A 73 -26.94 -25.34 -18.99
N TYR A 74 -26.83 -24.41 -18.06
CA TYR A 74 -26.19 -23.09 -18.27
C TYR A 74 -25.00 -23.02 -17.31
N THR A 75 -23.79 -22.92 -17.85
CA THR A 75 -22.57 -22.76 -17.06
C THR A 75 -22.35 -21.30 -16.70
N VAL A 76 -21.99 -21.03 -15.46
CA VAL A 76 -21.75 -19.70 -14.90
C VAL A 76 -20.43 -19.71 -14.15
N PRO A 77 -19.46 -18.83 -14.46
CA PRO A 77 -18.17 -18.77 -13.82
C PRO A 77 -18.28 -18.11 -12.43
N VAL A 78 -18.32 -18.93 -11.37
CA VAL A 78 -18.50 -18.47 -9.98
C VAL A 78 -17.18 -18.15 -9.27
N LYS A 79 -16.08 -18.78 -9.69
CA LYS A 79 -14.75 -18.56 -9.09
C LYS A 79 -13.92 -17.50 -9.84
N VAL A 80 -14.38 -17.05 -10.97
CA VAL A 80 -13.70 -16.05 -11.80
C VAL A 80 -14.12 -14.65 -11.34
N VAL A 81 -13.16 -13.78 -11.08
CA VAL A 81 -13.40 -12.37 -10.79
C VAL A 81 -13.64 -11.65 -12.12
N GLN A 82 -14.81 -11.05 -12.26
CA GLN A 82 -15.18 -10.19 -13.37
C GLN A 82 -14.74 -8.75 -13.07
N THR A 83 -14.31 -8.02 -14.09
CA THR A 83 -13.90 -6.62 -13.95
C THR A 83 -14.65 -5.77 -14.95
N GLU A 84 -15.39 -4.78 -14.46
CA GLU A 84 -16.04 -3.75 -15.28
C GLU A 84 -15.30 -2.43 -15.15
N GLN A 85 -15.10 -1.76 -16.28
CA GLN A 85 -14.40 -0.49 -16.40
C GLN A 85 -15.39 0.63 -16.75
N PHE A 86 -15.20 1.78 -16.10
CA PHE A 86 -16.06 2.95 -16.25
C PHE A 86 -15.23 4.19 -16.58
N GLY A 87 -15.67 4.93 -17.58
CA GLY A 87 -14.99 6.14 -18.06
C GLY A 87 -13.82 5.87 -19.00
N PHE A 88 -13.31 4.64 -19.05
CA PHE A 88 -12.25 4.22 -19.95
C PHE A 88 -12.47 2.78 -20.42
N LYS A 89 -11.84 2.40 -21.52
CA LYS A 89 -11.84 1.03 -22.02
C LYS A 89 -10.44 0.61 -22.45
N THR A 90 -9.99 -0.53 -21.95
CA THR A 90 -8.73 -1.14 -22.38
C THR A 90 -8.95 -1.83 -23.72
N VAL A 91 -8.29 -1.35 -24.78
CA VAL A 91 -8.43 -1.90 -26.16
C VAL A 91 -7.47 -3.04 -26.40
N LYS A 92 -6.25 -2.93 -25.86
CA LYS A 92 -5.24 -4.00 -25.90
C LYS A 92 -4.65 -4.20 -24.51
N SER A 93 -4.73 -5.44 -24.05
CA SER A 93 -4.03 -5.89 -22.84
C SER A 93 -2.72 -6.57 -23.27
N GLY A 94 -1.57 -6.04 -22.86
CA GLY A 94 -0.27 -6.56 -23.24
C GLY A 94 0.87 -5.77 -22.59
N ARG A 95 2.07 -5.85 -23.21
CA ARG A 95 3.27 -5.14 -22.70
C ARG A 95 3.11 -3.60 -22.72
N ASN A 96 2.27 -3.10 -23.64
CA ASN A 96 1.78 -1.71 -23.65
C ASN A 96 0.26 -1.77 -23.73
N ASN A 97 -0.41 -1.36 -22.67
CA ASN A 97 -1.85 -1.24 -22.65
C ASN A 97 -2.26 0.03 -23.42
N GLU A 98 -3.16 -0.14 -24.39
CA GLU A 98 -3.79 1.00 -25.06
C GLU A 98 -5.17 1.23 -24.44
N TYR A 99 -5.41 2.45 -23.95
CA TYR A 99 -6.68 2.87 -23.35
C TYR A 99 -7.37 3.87 -24.27
N ILE A 100 -8.67 3.75 -24.39
CA ILE A 100 -9.53 4.82 -24.88
C ILE A 100 -10.14 5.47 -23.65
N ASN A 101 -9.68 6.68 -23.34
CA ASN A 101 -10.22 7.49 -22.27
C ASN A 101 -11.42 8.30 -22.80
N ASN A 102 -12.27 8.72 -21.88
CA ASN A 102 -13.43 9.55 -22.16
C ASN A 102 -14.46 8.90 -23.08
N ILE A 103 -15.02 7.77 -22.63
CA ILE A 103 -16.19 7.18 -23.26
C ILE A 103 -17.42 8.00 -22.81
N GLY A 104 -17.52 9.22 -23.35
CA GLY A 104 -18.71 10.06 -23.23
C GLY A 104 -19.12 10.40 -21.80
N THR A 105 -20.41 10.40 -21.55
CA THR A 105 -21.07 10.91 -20.35
C THR A 105 -20.96 10.03 -19.08
N GLU A 106 -20.21 8.92 -19.10
CA GLU A 106 -20.14 8.02 -17.94
C GLU A 106 -19.24 8.53 -16.83
N SER A 107 -18.10 9.16 -17.16
CA SER A 107 -17.07 9.59 -16.21
C SER A 107 -17.31 10.98 -15.63
N THR A 108 -18.05 11.84 -16.35
CA THR A 108 -18.24 13.23 -15.94
C THR A 108 -19.28 13.34 -14.86
N MET A 109 -18.89 13.90 -13.71
CA MET A 109 -19.72 14.05 -12.51
C MET A 109 -19.61 15.46 -11.92
N LEU A 110 -20.59 15.82 -11.11
CA LEU A 110 -20.60 17.07 -10.35
C LEU A 110 -20.28 16.77 -8.89
N THR A 111 -19.34 17.49 -8.34
CA THR A 111 -18.98 17.42 -6.91
C THR A 111 -19.87 18.30 -6.04
N GLY A 112 -19.85 18.12 -4.71
CA GLY A 112 -20.66 18.87 -3.78
C GLY A 112 -20.35 20.38 -3.73
N ASP A 113 -19.17 20.78 -4.15
CA ASP A 113 -18.76 22.18 -4.34
C ASP A 113 -18.99 22.70 -5.77
N LEU A 114 -19.86 22.04 -6.54
CA LEU A 114 -20.31 22.40 -7.87
C LEU A 114 -19.20 22.45 -8.94
N ASN A 115 -18.13 21.70 -8.74
CA ASN A 115 -17.10 21.51 -9.74
C ASN A 115 -17.41 20.29 -10.60
N ILE A 116 -17.06 20.36 -11.89
CA ILE A 116 -17.12 19.22 -12.79
C ILE A 116 -15.81 18.44 -12.65
N VAL A 117 -15.92 17.12 -12.55
CA VAL A 117 -14.77 16.20 -12.48
C VAL A 117 -15.03 14.97 -13.34
N ASP A 118 -13.99 14.50 -14.01
CA ASP A 118 -14.00 13.21 -14.69
C ASP A 118 -13.42 12.16 -13.74
N VAL A 119 -14.25 11.16 -13.41
CA VAL A 119 -13.91 10.07 -12.50
C VAL A 119 -13.89 8.77 -13.29
N GLU A 120 -12.76 8.10 -13.30
CA GLU A 120 -12.61 6.77 -13.88
C GLU A 120 -12.49 5.76 -12.74
N TRP A 121 -13.25 4.64 -12.84
CA TRP A 121 -13.17 3.59 -11.83
C TRP A 121 -13.35 2.21 -12.42
N ILE A 122 -12.97 1.22 -11.63
CA ILE A 122 -13.23 -0.18 -11.91
C ILE A 122 -13.97 -0.82 -10.73
N ILE A 123 -14.81 -1.77 -11.04
CA ILE A 123 -15.38 -2.67 -10.06
C ILE A 123 -14.93 -4.10 -10.36
N GLN A 124 -14.63 -4.83 -9.30
CA GLN A 124 -14.34 -6.26 -9.36
C GLN A 124 -15.43 -7.00 -8.59
N TYR A 125 -16.08 -7.92 -9.26
CA TYR A 125 -17.15 -8.71 -8.67
C TYR A 125 -17.04 -10.17 -9.07
N ARG A 126 -17.70 -11.03 -8.31
CA ARG A 126 -17.88 -12.42 -8.66
C ARG A 126 -19.35 -12.81 -8.52
N ILE A 127 -19.74 -13.84 -9.26
CA ILE A 127 -21.09 -14.39 -9.20
C ILE A 127 -21.15 -15.35 -8.02
N VAL A 128 -22.07 -15.08 -7.09
CA VAL A 128 -22.28 -15.90 -5.87
C VAL A 128 -23.46 -16.84 -6.04
N ASP A 129 -24.53 -16.35 -6.62
CA ASP A 129 -25.73 -17.15 -6.90
C ASP A 129 -25.99 -17.24 -8.41
N PRO A 130 -25.60 -18.37 -9.05
CA PRO A 130 -25.82 -18.57 -10.49
C PRO A 130 -27.29 -18.55 -10.92
N LYS A 131 -28.22 -18.92 -10.03
CA LYS A 131 -29.65 -18.86 -10.34
C LYS A 131 -30.14 -17.43 -10.42
N GLN A 132 -29.82 -16.61 -9.43
CA GLN A 132 -30.17 -15.18 -9.45
C GLN A 132 -29.48 -14.48 -10.62
N TRP A 133 -28.21 -14.77 -10.89
CA TRP A 133 -27.48 -14.24 -12.02
C TRP A 133 -28.17 -14.49 -13.38
N LEU A 134 -28.67 -15.71 -13.59
CA LEU A 134 -29.29 -16.07 -14.87
C LEU A 134 -30.71 -15.56 -15.02
N PHE A 135 -31.49 -15.54 -13.95
CA PHE A 135 -32.94 -15.33 -13.99
C PHE A 135 -33.46 -14.14 -13.20
N GLY A 136 -32.59 -13.49 -12.39
CA GLY A 136 -32.98 -12.38 -11.53
C GLY A 136 -33.25 -11.08 -12.30
N VAL A 137 -32.34 -10.70 -13.19
CA VAL A 137 -32.41 -9.44 -13.94
C VAL A 137 -32.16 -9.69 -15.43
N TYR A 138 -32.91 -9.02 -16.29
CA TYR A 138 -32.82 -9.21 -17.74
C TYR A 138 -31.53 -8.60 -18.32
N GLU A 139 -31.24 -7.33 -18.07
CA GLU A 139 -30.06 -6.60 -18.53
C GLU A 139 -29.05 -6.41 -17.39
N LYS A 140 -28.45 -7.52 -16.95
CA LYS A 140 -27.57 -7.53 -15.77
C LYS A 140 -26.33 -6.65 -15.91
N GLU A 141 -25.67 -6.66 -17.07
CA GLU A 141 -24.50 -5.83 -17.31
C GLU A 141 -24.84 -4.34 -17.25
N GLN A 142 -25.95 -3.93 -17.88
CA GLN A 142 -26.43 -2.56 -17.84
C GLN A 142 -26.84 -2.17 -16.40
N THR A 143 -27.52 -3.06 -15.68
CA THR A 143 -27.91 -2.83 -14.29
C THR A 143 -26.70 -2.64 -13.38
N ILE A 144 -25.63 -3.43 -13.58
CA ILE A 144 -24.37 -3.25 -12.86
C ILE A 144 -23.78 -1.87 -13.14
N ARG A 145 -23.77 -1.45 -14.41
CA ARG A 145 -23.25 -0.14 -14.83
C ARG A 145 -24.05 0.99 -14.21
N ASP A 146 -25.38 0.93 -14.30
CA ASP A 146 -26.26 2.00 -13.80
C ASP A 146 -26.19 2.17 -12.29
N ILE A 147 -26.19 1.08 -11.55
CA ILE A 147 -26.05 1.10 -10.08
C ILE A 147 -24.67 1.60 -9.68
N SER A 148 -23.60 1.08 -10.31
CA SER A 148 -22.25 1.51 -10.01
C SER A 148 -22.09 3.01 -10.25
N ARG A 149 -22.58 3.51 -11.38
CA ARG A 149 -22.58 4.94 -11.70
C ARG A 149 -23.39 5.77 -10.71
N SER A 150 -24.57 5.30 -10.33
CA SER A 150 -25.43 5.99 -9.37
C SER A 150 -24.77 6.14 -8.01
N VAL A 151 -24.16 5.04 -7.51
CA VAL A 151 -23.48 5.03 -6.19
C VAL A 151 -22.25 5.94 -6.20
N ILE A 152 -21.41 5.86 -7.24
CA ILE A 152 -20.23 6.73 -7.32
C ILE A 152 -20.65 8.20 -7.45
N ASN A 153 -21.66 8.49 -8.28
CA ASN A 153 -22.20 9.85 -8.44
C ASN A 153 -22.72 10.43 -7.12
N GLU A 154 -23.44 9.63 -6.33
CA GLU A 154 -23.93 10.02 -5.00
C GLU A 154 -22.76 10.35 -4.06
N LEU A 155 -21.77 9.46 -4.00
CA LEU A 155 -20.63 9.62 -3.08
C LEU A 155 -19.70 10.78 -3.47
N VAL A 156 -19.52 11.04 -4.76
CA VAL A 156 -18.73 12.16 -5.29
C VAL A 156 -19.50 13.47 -5.12
N GLY A 157 -20.83 13.45 -5.38
CA GLY A 157 -21.70 14.63 -5.27
C GLY A 157 -21.81 15.20 -3.84
N ASP A 158 -21.57 14.39 -2.83
CA ASP A 158 -21.59 14.83 -1.42
C ASP A 158 -20.24 15.41 -0.94
N ARG A 159 -19.21 15.47 -1.79
CA ARG A 159 -17.84 15.83 -1.41
C ARG A 159 -17.26 16.94 -2.26
N ALA A 160 -16.31 17.70 -1.66
CA ALA A 160 -15.54 18.69 -2.41
C ALA A 160 -14.50 18.02 -3.31
N ILE A 161 -14.23 18.61 -4.48
CA ILE A 161 -13.33 18.06 -5.49
C ILE A 161 -11.94 17.70 -4.92
N LEU A 162 -11.34 18.55 -4.08
CA LEU A 162 -10.03 18.30 -3.48
C LEU A 162 -10.04 17.09 -2.53
N ALA A 163 -11.15 16.86 -1.82
CA ALA A 163 -11.30 15.71 -0.95
C ALA A 163 -11.42 14.42 -1.78
N VAL A 164 -12.19 14.45 -2.86
CA VAL A 164 -12.37 13.33 -3.81
C VAL A 164 -11.04 12.97 -4.48
N MET A 165 -10.25 13.96 -4.90
CA MET A 165 -8.96 13.75 -5.55
C MET A 165 -7.89 13.22 -4.58
N GLY A 166 -8.00 13.48 -3.29
CA GLY A 166 -6.97 13.21 -2.28
C GLY A 166 -7.42 12.36 -1.09
N SER A 167 -7.83 13.03 -0.02
CA SER A 167 -7.94 12.42 1.31
C SER A 167 -9.08 11.41 1.47
N GLU A 168 -10.18 11.56 0.74
CA GLU A 168 -11.38 10.73 0.91
C GLU A 168 -11.52 9.62 -0.12
N ARG A 169 -10.57 9.46 -1.03
CA ARG A 169 -10.59 8.43 -2.06
C ARG A 169 -10.86 7.03 -1.51
N THR A 170 -10.11 6.60 -0.49
CA THR A 170 -10.28 5.28 0.13
C THR A 170 -11.63 5.15 0.84
N SER A 171 -12.12 6.22 1.44
CA SER A 171 -13.46 6.25 2.06
C SER A 171 -14.56 6.04 1.02
N ILE A 172 -14.45 6.71 -0.13
CA ILE A 172 -15.39 6.54 -1.26
C ILE A 172 -15.36 5.09 -1.75
N GLU A 173 -14.18 4.50 -1.97
CA GLU A 173 -14.04 3.12 -2.43
C GLU A 173 -14.73 2.13 -1.47
N THR A 174 -14.56 2.30 -0.16
CA THR A 174 -15.16 1.43 0.86
C THR A 174 -16.67 1.59 0.94
N LEU A 175 -17.16 2.83 1.00
CA LEU A 175 -18.59 3.11 1.03
C LEU A 175 -19.31 2.68 -0.24
N ALA A 176 -18.64 2.83 -1.40
CA ALA A 176 -19.17 2.37 -2.67
C ALA A 176 -19.32 0.85 -2.69
N LEU A 177 -18.33 0.12 -2.19
CA LEU A 177 -18.38 -1.34 -2.08
C LEU A 177 -19.57 -1.80 -1.23
N ASP A 178 -19.76 -1.19 -0.05
CA ASP A 178 -20.86 -1.57 0.85
C ASP A 178 -22.24 -1.24 0.25
N LYS A 179 -22.38 -0.03 -0.31
CA LYS A 179 -23.64 0.40 -0.96
C LYS A 179 -23.97 -0.45 -2.18
N MET A 180 -23.00 -0.71 -3.07
CA MET A 180 -23.21 -1.54 -4.24
C MET A 180 -23.63 -2.96 -3.88
N ASN A 181 -22.97 -3.58 -2.88
CA ASN A 181 -23.36 -4.91 -2.42
C ASN A 181 -24.80 -4.93 -1.88
N SER A 182 -25.20 -3.93 -1.10
CA SER A 182 -26.58 -3.80 -0.60
C SER A 182 -27.61 -3.65 -1.74
N TYR A 183 -27.31 -2.85 -2.76
CA TYR A 183 -28.21 -2.68 -3.91
C TYR A 183 -28.32 -3.97 -4.74
N PHE A 184 -27.20 -4.65 -5.02
CA PHE A 184 -27.20 -5.89 -5.79
C PHE A 184 -27.89 -7.04 -5.07
N GLU A 185 -27.76 -7.12 -3.74
CA GLU A 185 -28.49 -8.07 -2.91
C GLU A 185 -30.00 -7.81 -2.95
N ASN A 186 -30.43 -6.56 -2.76
CA ASN A 186 -31.84 -6.16 -2.79
C ASN A 186 -32.49 -6.43 -4.17
N LEU A 187 -31.75 -6.30 -5.25
CA LEU A 187 -32.24 -6.60 -6.60
C LEU A 187 -32.19 -8.08 -6.96
N GLY A 188 -31.57 -8.91 -6.12
CA GLY A 188 -31.41 -10.32 -6.38
C GLY A 188 -30.57 -10.62 -7.63
N LEU A 189 -29.50 -9.82 -7.86
CA LEU A 189 -28.62 -9.98 -9.01
C LEU A 189 -27.67 -11.18 -8.89
N GLY A 190 -27.44 -11.67 -7.67
CA GLY A 190 -26.62 -12.84 -7.41
C GLY A 190 -25.11 -12.61 -7.56
N ILE A 191 -24.64 -11.38 -7.42
CA ILE A 191 -23.23 -11.01 -7.45
C ILE A 191 -22.77 -10.43 -6.11
N SER A 192 -21.48 -10.47 -5.88
CA SER A 192 -20.82 -9.76 -4.77
C SER A 192 -19.64 -8.96 -5.29
N VAL A 193 -19.64 -7.68 -5.03
CA VAL A 193 -18.51 -6.78 -5.32
C VAL A 193 -17.40 -7.05 -4.31
N ILE A 194 -16.20 -7.31 -4.82
CA ILE A 194 -15.00 -7.61 -4.02
C ILE A 194 -14.19 -6.34 -3.80
N ALA A 195 -14.10 -5.50 -4.83
CA ALA A 195 -13.34 -4.26 -4.78
C ALA A 195 -13.95 -3.20 -5.71
N VAL A 196 -13.93 -1.98 -5.25
CA VAL A 196 -14.15 -0.77 -6.05
C VAL A 196 -12.85 0.02 -6.01
N LYS A 197 -12.34 0.43 -7.18
CA LYS A 197 -11.09 1.20 -7.28
C LYS A 197 -11.29 2.40 -8.19
N LEU A 198 -11.09 3.57 -7.64
CA LEU A 198 -11.00 4.80 -8.41
C LEU A 198 -9.64 4.83 -9.11
N GLN A 199 -9.62 5.00 -10.44
CA GLN A 199 -8.38 4.99 -11.24
C GLN A 199 -7.83 6.40 -11.39
N ASN A 200 -8.58 7.23 -12.09
CA ASN A 200 -8.20 8.58 -12.41
C ASN A 200 -9.32 9.54 -12.01
N ILE A 201 -8.97 10.65 -11.40
CA ILE A 201 -9.89 11.70 -10.98
C ILE A 201 -9.26 13.01 -11.40
N VAL A 202 -9.76 13.60 -12.46
CA VAL A 202 -9.19 14.80 -13.05
C VAL A 202 -10.26 15.86 -13.29
N PRO A 203 -9.96 17.14 -13.03
CA PRO A 203 -10.82 18.22 -13.47
C PRO A 203 -10.77 18.35 -15.00
N PRO A 204 -11.77 18.99 -15.63
CA PRO A 204 -11.76 19.24 -17.07
C PRO A 204 -10.51 19.98 -17.53
N SER A 205 -10.10 19.68 -18.79
CA SER A 205 -8.91 20.20 -19.44
C SER A 205 -8.90 21.70 -19.46
N GLY A 206 -8.73 22.57 -18.92
CA GLY A 206 -8.78 24.06 -18.95
C GLY A 206 -8.65 24.66 -17.55
N VAL A 207 -8.88 23.85 -16.52
CA VAL A 207 -8.75 24.30 -15.11
C VAL A 207 -7.78 23.41 -14.33
N GLN A 208 -7.23 22.38 -14.95
CA GLN A 208 -6.33 21.40 -14.34
C GLN A 208 -5.11 22.06 -13.70
N ASP A 209 -4.44 22.97 -14.42
CA ASP A 209 -3.25 23.69 -13.92
C ASP A 209 -3.56 24.47 -12.64
N ALA A 210 -4.75 25.11 -12.56
CA ALA A 210 -5.16 25.86 -11.38
C ALA A 210 -5.38 24.92 -10.15
N PHE A 211 -5.94 23.73 -10.36
CA PHE A 211 -6.07 22.75 -9.29
C PHE A 211 -4.73 22.15 -8.86
N GLU A 212 -3.81 21.93 -9.81
CA GLU A 212 -2.45 21.49 -9.50
C GLU A 212 -1.71 22.54 -8.65
N ASP A 213 -1.85 23.83 -8.96
CA ASP A 213 -1.26 24.92 -8.19
C ASP A 213 -1.83 24.98 -6.75
N VAL A 214 -3.14 24.76 -6.56
CA VAL A 214 -3.76 24.70 -5.22
C VAL A 214 -3.24 23.49 -4.43
N ASN A 215 -3.12 22.33 -5.07
CA ASN A 215 -2.57 21.15 -4.45
C ASN A 215 -1.10 21.34 -4.04
N LYS A 216 -0.31 21.94 -4.92
CA LYS A 216 1.09 22.28 -4.65
C LYS A 216 1.22 23.27 -3.50
N ALA A 217 0.41 24.33 -3.48
CA ALA A 217 0.39 25.29 -2.38
C ALA A 217 0.02 24.63 -1.04
N THR A 218 -0.93 23.69 -1.04
CA THR A 218 -1.31 22.93 0.16
C THR A 218 -0.18 22.01 0.65
N GLN A 219 0.52 21.35 -0.28
CA GLN A 219 1.70 20.54 0.05
C GLN A 219 2.84 21.38 0.59
N ASP A 220 3.12 22.55 -0.04
CA ASP A 220 4.13 23.50 0.42
C ASP A 220 3.80 24.04 1.82
N MET A 221 2.56 24.37 2.09
CA MET A 221 2.10 24.75 3.44
C MET A 221 2.41 23.67 4.47
N ASN A 222 2.04 22.42 4.18
CA ASN A 222 2.30 21.30 5.08
C ASN A 222 3.82 21.05 5.27
N ARG A 223 4.60 21.20 4.20
CA ARG A 223 6.06 21.12 4.27
C ARG A 223 6.63 22.18 5.19
N PHE A 224 6.26 23.45 5.03
CA PHE A 224 6.73 24.53 5.88
C PHE A 224 6.33 24.36 7.35
N ILE A 225 5.12 23.86 7.61
CA ILE A 225 4.69 23.51 8.97
C ILE A 225 5.59 22.41 9.56
N ASN A 226 5.93 21.39 8.80
CA ASN A 226 6.77 20.30 9.27
C ASN A 226 8.21 20.73 9.46
N GLU A 227 8.78 21.54 8.53
CA GLU A 227 10.10 22.15 8.66
C GLU A 227 10.18 23.06 9.91
N GLY A 228 9.12 23.85 10.16
CA GLY A 228 9.03 24.66 11.38
C GLY A 228 8.98 23.82 12.66
N LYS A 229 8.24 22.71 12.67
CA LYS A 229 8.21 21.77 13.79
C LYS A 229 9.56 21.07 14.00
N GLU A 230 10.21 20.68 12.92
CA GLU A 230 11.56 20.09 12.97
C GLU A 230 12.57 21.05 13.58
N ALA A 231 12.61 22.28 13.09
CA ALA A 231 13.48 23.33 13.62
C ALA A 231 13.20 23.60 15.10
N TYR A 232 11.93 23.70 15.49
CA TYR A 232 11.55 23.87 16.90
C TYR A 232 12.03 22.70 17.77
N ASN A 233 11.78 21.47 17.33
CA ASN A 233 12.17 20.26 18.09
C ASN A 233 13.69 20.05 18.14
N ALA A 234 14.45 20.62 17.20
CA ALA A 234 15.91 20.57 17.21
C ALA A 234 16.52 21.66 18.12
N GLU A 235 16.09 22.93 17.95
CA GLU A 235 16.74 24.06 18.61
C GLU A 235 16.37 24.22 20.10
N ILE A 236 15.12 23.97 20.49
CA ILE A 236 14.69 24.14 21.88
C ILE A 236 15.38 23.15 22.83
N PRO A 237 15.42 21.84 22.57
CA PRO A 237 16.13 20.90 23.45
C PRO A 237 17.65 21.14 23.45
N LYS A 238 18.21 21.55 22.33
CA LYS A 238 19.62 21.90 22.23
C LYS A 238 19.97 23.11 23.11
N ALA A 239 19.17 24.18 23.02
CA ALA A 239 19.37 25.36 23.85
C ALA A 239 19.19 25.06 25.35
N GLN A 240 18.20 24.23 25.70
CA GLN A 240 18.02 23.76 27.08
C GLN A 240 19.20 22.92 27.55
N GLY A 241 19.67 21.97 26.77
CA GLY A 241 20.83 21.15 27.08
C GLY A 241 22.13 21.98 27.25
N GLU A 242 22.28 23.05 26.45
CA GLU A 242 23.42 23.94 26.58
C GLU A 242 23.35 24.82 27.84
N ALA A 243 22.16 25.31 28.18
CA ALA A 243 21.93 26.03 29.44
C ALA A 243 22.20 25.13 30.67
N ASP A 244 21.70 23.89 30.67
CA ASP A 244 21.97 22.92 31.76
C ASP A 244 23.46 22.58 31.86
N ARG A 245 24.14 22.43 30.72
CA ARG A 245 25.59 22.19 30.69
C ARG A 245 26.34 23.37 31.32
N LEU A 246 26.01 24.60 30.99
CA LEU A 246 26.63 25.78 31.56
C LEU A 246 26.42 25.88 33.07
N LEU A 247 25.19 25.59 33.54
CA LEU A 247 24.88 25.54 34.97
C LEU A 247 25.69 24.46 35.68
N GLN A 248 25.80 23.26 35.13
CA GLN A 248 26.61 22.18 35.73
C GLN A 248 28.08 22.52 35.74
N VAL A 249 28.64 23.11 34.70
CA VAL A 249 30.03 23.56 34.67
C VAL A 249 30.28 24.64 35.73
N ALA A 250 29.39 25.62 35.88
CA ALA A 250 29.51 26.66 36.89
C ALA A 250 29.43 26.10 38.32
N GLN A 251 28.50 25.15 38.57
CA GLN A 251 28.40 24.46 39.86
C GLN A 251 29.64 23.61 40.16
N GLY A 252 30.14 22.89 39.14
CA GLY A 252 31.38 22.13 39.23
C GLY A 252 32.57 23.02 39.60
N TYR A 253 32.72 24.14 38.88
CA TYR A 253 33.77 25.11 39.16
C TYR A 253 33.66 25.72 40.58
N ALA A 254 32.44 26.07 41.00
CA ALA A 254 32.20 26.58 42.36
C ALA A 254 32.59 25.53 43.43
N ALA A 255 32.18 24.27 43.21
CA ALA A 255 32.54 23.16 44.14
C ALA A 255 34.05 22.92 44.18
N GLU A 256 34.70 22.93 43.00
CA GLU A 256 36.16 22.81 42.90
C GLU A 256 36.87 23.92 43.66
N ARG A 257 36.47 25.19 43.46
CA ARG A 257 37.06 26.33 44.17
C ARG A 257 36.89 26.25 45.68
N VAL A 258 35.73 25.86 46.17
CA VAL A 258 35.47 25.66 47.60
C VAL A 258 36.29 24.51 48.15
N ASN A 259 36.40 23.39 47.40
CA ASN A 259 37.17 22.23 47.84
C ASN A 259 38.69 22.51 47.85
N MET A 260 39.19 23.24 46.82
CA MET A 260 40.59 23.71 46.81
C MET A 260 40.89 24.58 48.03
N ALA A 261 40.03 25.60 48.28
CA ALA A 261 40.22 26.49 49.42
C ALA A 261 40.18 25.71 50.78
N LYS A 262 39.24 24.74 50.88
CA LYS A 262 39.21 23.87 52.11
C LYS A 262 40.47 23.01 52.23
N GLY A 263 40.96 22.49 51.08
CA GLY A 263 42.21 21.70 51.05
C GLY A 263 43.44 22.55 51.50
N ASP A 264 43.54 23.78 50.94
CA ASP A 264 44.62 24.71 51.27
C ASP A 264 44.58 25.11 52.72
N VAL A 265 43.39 25.39 53.29
CA VAL A 265 43.24 25.68 54.74
C VAL A 265 43.60 24.47 55.57
N ALA A 266 43.19 23.27 55.21
CA ALA A 266 43.55 22.05 55.98
C ALA A 266 45.02 21.77 55.90
N ARG A 267 45.66 21.93 54.74
CA ARG A 267 47.13 21.83 54.58
C ARG A 267 47.86 22.86 55.41
N PHE A 268 47.44 24.11 55.38
CA PHE A 268 48.01 25.18 56.18
C PHE A 268 47.90 24.85 57.63
N ASN A 269 46.77 24.49 58.14
CA ASN A 269 46.55 24.14 59.53
C ASN A 269 47.45 22.96 59.98
N ALA A 270 47.61 21.93 59.21
CA ALA A 270 48.46 20.80 59.46
C ALA A 270 49.93 21.23 59.57
N VAL A 271 50.42 22.02 58.62
CA VAL A 271 51.79 22.58 58.64
C VAL A 271 51.96 23.50 59.79
N TYR A 272 50.98 24.29 60.17
CA TYR A 272 51.05 25.22 61.31
C TYR A 272 51.13 24.48 62.62
N GLU A 273 50.43 23.40 62.86
CA GLU A 273 50.53 22.57 64.06
C GLU A 273 51.92 21.92 64.18
N GLU A 274 52.49 21.42 63.04
CA GLU A 274 53.90 20.92 63.08
C GLU A 274 54.90 22.03 63.31
N TYR A 275 54.68 23.23 62.75
CA TYR A 275 55.53 24.37 63.03
C TYR A 275 55.53 24.77 64.53
N LYS A 276 54.35 24.73 65.16
CA LYS A 276 54.26 24.98 66.62
C LYS A 276 55.09 23.99 67.45
N ARG A 277 55.19 22.73 67.01
CA ARG A 277 55.95 21.68 67.73
C ARG A 277 57.45 21.81 67.49
N SER A 278 57.90 22.13 66.32
CA SER A 278 59.32 22.17 65.97
C SER A 278 59.59 23.26 64.88
N PRO A 279 59.70 24.55 65.25
CA PRO A 279 59.77 25.67 64.32
C PRO A 279 60.96 25.62 63.36
N LYS A 280 62.12 25.28 63.82
CA LYS A 280 63.34 25.27 62.99
C LYS A 280 63.32 24.17 61.95
N VAL A 281 62.96 22.95 62.32
CA VAL A 281 62.95 21.81 61.43
C VAL A 281 61.82 21.96 60.32
N THR A 282 60.66 22.43 60.73
CA THR A 282 59.52 22.63 59.79
C THR A 282 59.83 23.73 58.75
N LYS A 283 60.49 24.82 59.17
CA LYS A 283 60.93 25.89 58.27
C LYS A 283 61.92 25.39 57.22
N GLU A 284 62.89 24.60 57.64
CA GLU A 284 63.93 24.06 56.76
C GLU A 284 63.38 23.04 55.81
N ARG A 285 62.47 22.21 56.29
CA ARG A 285 61.72 21.25 55.39
C ARG A 285 60.88 21.95 54.34
N ILE A 286 60.09 22.95 54.73
CA ILE A 286 59.25 23.69 53.75
C ILE A 286 60.14 24.40 52.73
N TYR A 287 61.27 24.97 53.17
CA TYR A 287 62.18 25.61 52.22
C TYR A 287 62.75 24.61 51.21
N LEU A 288 63.20 23.43 51.68
CA LEU A 288 63.73 22.41 50.79
C LEU A 288 62.65 21.84 49.86
N GLU A 289 61.43 21.57 50.34
CA GLU A 289 60.30 21.16 49.53
C GLU A 289 59.94 22.19 48.44
N THR A 290 59.94 23.48 48.81
CA THR A 290 59.62 24.57 47.77
C THR A 290 60.76 24.71 46.78
N MET A 291 62.00 24.55 47.19
CA MET A 291 63.14 24.58 46.27
C MET A 291 63.15 23.36 45.36
N ASP A 292 62.75 22.19 45.83
CA ASP A 292 62.63 20.98 45.01
C ASP A 292 61.47 21.11 44.01
N GLU A 293 60.33 21.73 44.40
CA GLU A 293 59.22 22.03 43.53
C GLU A 293 59.61 23.01 42.43
N ILE A 294 60.41 24.06 42.74
CA ILE A 294 60.82 25.06 41.79
C ILE A 294 61.90 24.54 40.81
N PHE A 295 62.87 23.83 41.31
CA PHE A 295 64.06 23.40 40.58
C PHE A 295 64.05 21.95 40.14
N GLY A 296 63.19 21.10 40.73
CA GLY A 296 63.04 19.68 40.39
C GLY A 296 62.16 19.41 39.16
N SER A 297 61.45 20.42 38.56
CA SER A 297 60.63 20.24 37.37
C SER A 297 61.48 19.97 36.11
N GLU A 298 61.02 19.18 35.18
CA GLU A 298 61.69 18.85 33.89
C GLU A 298 62.17 20.10 33.10
N LYS A 299 61.55 21.25 33.32
CA LYS A 299 62.01 22.57 32.81
C LYS A 299 62.79 23.29 33.89
N LYS A 300 64.10 22.99 34.01
CA LYS A 300 64.99 23.69 34.94
C LYS A 300 64.93 25.19 34.66
N PRO A 301 64.53 26.04 35.61
CA PRO A 301 64.61 27.47 35.46
C PRO A 301 66.03 27.90 35.29
N GLU A 302 66.38 28.70 34.28
CA GLU A 302 67.66 29.33 34.14
C GLU A 302 67.79 30.45 35.18
N LEU A 303 68.71 30.32 36.12
CA LEU A 303 69.05 31.38 37.09
C LEU A 303 69.98 32.37 36.37
N ILE A 304 69.48 33.58 36.17
CA ILE A 304 70.28 34.66 35.63
C ILE A 304 70.55 35.60 36.79
N ASP A 305 71.86 35.88 37.08
CA ASP A 305 72.27 36.86 38.06
C ASP A 305 71.84 38.27 37.59
N GLY A 306 71.11 39.01 38.45
CA GLY A 306 70.56 40.32 38.15
C GLY A 306 71.60 41.43 38.05
N GLU A 307 72.91 41.18 38.39
CA GLU A 307 74.00 42.14 38.26
C GLU A 307 74.77 42.03 36.91
N LEU A 308 74.39 41.07 36.06
CA LEU A 308 75.02 40.93 34.74
C LEU A 308 74.32 41.83 33.66
N ASP A 309 74.91 43.01 33.51
CA ASP A 309 74.43 44.06 32.59
C ASP A 309 74.53 43.70 31.10
N ASN A 310 75.01 42.52 30.70
CA ASN A 310 75.14 42.13 29.27
C ASN A 310 75.12 40.61 29.07
N VAL A 311 73.97 39.93 29.27
CA VAL A 311 73.80 38.54 28.86
C VAL A 311 72.81 38.53 27.65
N LEU A 312 73.34 38.35 26.47
CA LEU A 312 72.53 37.93 25.31
C LEU A 312 72.16 36.43 25.55
N PRO A 313 70.91 36.10 25.77
CA PRO A 313 70.51 34.71 25.83
C PRO A 313 70.68 34.07 24.44
N VAL A 314 71.80 33.35 24.21
CA VAL A 314 71.98 32.54 23.03
C VAL A 314 71.14 31.29 23.26
N LYS A 315 69.87 31.43 22.98
CA LYS A 315 68.98 30.26 22.85
C LYS A 315 69.34 29.56 21.54
N THR A 316 70.12 28.51 21.62
CA THR A 316 70.35 27.61 20.49
C THR A 316 68.98 27.09 20.08
N LEU A 317 68.51 27.55 18.89
CA LEU A 317 67.40 26.93 18.17
C LEU A 317 67.86 25.56 17.73
N GLY A 318 67.87 24.61 18.65
CA GLY A 318 67.99 23.17 18.34
C GLY A 318 66.70 22.74 17.68
N GLY A 319 66.74 22.51 16.37
CA GLY A 319 65.66 21.92 15.66
C GLY A 319 65.39 20.51 16.23
N ASN A 320 64.15 20.22 16.47
CA ASN A 320 63.69 18.88 16.59
C ASN A 320 63.02 18.45 15.29
N ASN A 321 63.50 17.34 14.76
CA ASN A 321 62.82 16.54 13.79
C ASN A 321 61.42 16.08 14.26
#